data_5afaf5b56a252a5426a75b450cbc6994
#
_entry.id   5afaf5b56a252a5426a75b450cbc6994
#
_cell.length_a   1.000
_cell.length_b   1.000
_cell.length_c   1.000
_cell.angle_alpha   90.00
_cell.angle_beta   90.00
_cell.angle_gamma   90.00
#
_symmetry.space_group_name_H-M   'P 1'
#
loop_
_entity.id
_entity.type
_entity.pdbx_description
1 polymer ?
#
loop_
_entity_poly.entity_id
_entity_poly.type
_entity_poly.pdbx_seq_one_letter_code
_entity_poly.pdbx_strand_id
1 'polypeptide(L)'
;MSKVRLRLSGALMFAANIVGYLTGFFFTVFITRRLSEEEFGVWALIGSFITYSLMPFNLVSSWISRDAARGKKILSSAAALFLLLTPISLIIYFSIALGSAAAINYDPGIIALGIIILIPYILLTLGTAIQSGYAPQNLGIARILFEISKVVIAFYLVVTLRLGLIGVFITLSAAYMLQAILLLQKSKPLFQKHVNKGLVIKWLKGAPINVVQIMNNVLGATDVVLMSIITGQAIVAGYWQAAVAASALVTSSTALMTGLGPRLISGGSQRDLDKAFDFTMMLMIPMLSGFIVLSRDILWILRPAYSSVWMAACLLALAGVTRTIGRFGSVAVSGTDRFDQKDDVSMKEYLESRIFTLNKLNLIITTLYLTSITFYLLTFGKLPVAEITIAIAGINLVFAVIRSTINLSLMRKFTKLRLNLKNLTHYLVASTIMTIVVYAVRTYIGSLPAKAIEAASPALSLVILGAVIYVLTLCLISRHFRSYLKEVWSFVSKHQF
;
A
#
# COMPACT_ATOMS: atom_id res chain seq x y z
N MET A 1 27.35 9.58 12.97
CA MET A 1 26.43 10.49 12.26
C MET A 1 25.64 9.71 11.23
N SER A 2 24.32 9.76 11.26
CA SER A 2 23.46 9.11 10.27
C SER A 2 23.72 9.73 8.89
N LYS A 3 23.84 8.87 7.84
CA LYS A 3 24.04 9.32 6.45
C LYS A 3 22.73 9.75 5.78
N VAL A 4 21.80 10.33 6.52
CA VAL A 4 20.47 10.70 6.03
C VAL A 4 20.56 11.90 5.08
N ARG A 5 20.25 11.69 3.81
CA ARG A 5 20.11 12.73 2.78
C ARG A 5 18.61 12.91 2.46
N LEU A 6 17.91 13.71 3.24
CA LEU A 6 16.44 13.84 3.17
C LEU A 6 15.90 14.12 1.75
N ARG A 7 16.51 15.03 1.00
CA ARG A 7 16.07 15.35 -0.39
C ARG A 7 16.26 14.14 -1.32
N LEU A 8 17.40 13.49 -1.26
CA LEU A 8 17.71 12.30 -2.08
C LEU A 8 16.81 11.12 -1.70
N SER A 9 16.58 10.91 -0.42
CA SER A 9 15.68 9.86 0.08
C SER A 9 14.25 10.06 -0.42
N GLY A 10 13.72 11.28 -0.35
CA GLY A 10 12.39 11.59 -0.87
C GLY A 10 12.28 11.39 -2.39
N ALA A 11 13.26 11.85 -3.15
CA ALA A 11 13.27 11.70 -4.61
C ALA A 11 13.36 10.23 -5.05
N LEU A 12 14.24 9.44 -4.40
CA LEU A 12 14.38 8.02 -4.70
C LEU A 12 13.13 7.22 -4.32
N MET A 13 12.50 7.52 -3.20
CA MET A 13 11.25 6.87 -2.81
C MET A 13 10.10 7.23 -3.75
N PHE A 14 10.04 8.48 -4.23
CA PHE A 14 9.06 8.90 -5.22
C PHE A 14 9.24 8.17 -6.55
N ALA A 15 10.48 8.13 -7.07
CA ALA A 15 10.81 7.38 -8.28
C ALA A 15 10.49 5.88 -8.13
N ALA A 16 10.85 5.28 -6.98
CA ALA A 16 10.54 3.89 -6.67
C ALA A 16 9.03 3.61 -6.63
N ASN A 17 8.24 4.56 -6.14
CA ASN A 17 6.78 4.41 -6.15
C ASN A 17 6.21 4.47 -7.58
N ILE A 18 6.67 5.39 -8.43
CA ILE A 18 6.24 5.45 -9.84
C ILE A 18 6.58 4.14 -10.56
N VAL A 19 7.83 3.68 -10.44
CA VAL A 19 8.25 2.38 -11.00
C VAL A 19 7.37 1.27 -10.44
N GLY A 20 7.12 1.26 -9.13
CA GLY A 20 6.30 0.25 -8.45
C GLY A 20 4.85 0.19 -8.94
N TYR A 21 4.23 1.32 -9.27
CA TYR A 21 2.87 1.32 -9.83
C TYR A 21 2.82 0.73 -11.24
N LEU A 22 3.77 1.10 -12.10
CA LEU A 22 3.85 0.58 -13.46
C LEU A 22 4.15 -0.93 -13.45
N THR A 23 5.21 -1.32 -12.77
CA THR A 23 5.62 -2.73 -12.67
C THR A 23 4.62 -3.59 -11.91
N GLY A 24 3.97 -3.03 -10.89
CA GLY A 24 2.90 -3.68 -10.13
C GLY A 24 1.69 -3.99 -11.00
N PHE A 25 1.29 -3.07 -11.88
CA PHE A 25 0.23 -3.30 -12.84
C PHE A 25 0.59 -4.43 -13.83
N PHE A 26 1.77 -4.37 -14.45
CA PHE A 26 2.23 -5.43 -15.35
C PHE A 26 2.32 -6.79 -14.66
N PHE A 27 2.88 -6.83 -13.45
CA PHE A 27 2.94 -8.05 -12.66
C PHE A 27 1.54 -8.61 -12.41
N THR A 28 0.58 -7.76 -12.02
CA THR A 28 -0.81 -8.19 -11.78
C THR A 28 -1.44 -8.74 -13.07
N VAL A 29 -1.23 -8.09 -14.22
CA VAL A 29 -1.71 -8.61 -15.53
C VAL A 29 -1.10 -9.98 -15.82
N PHE A 30 0.22 -10.17 -15.60
CA PHE A 30 0.88 -11.45 -15.85
C PHE A 30 0.27 -12.58 -15.01
N ILE A 31 0.09 -12.35 -13.71
CA ILE A 31 -0.46 -13.38 -12.82
C ILE A 31 -1.95 -13.62 -13.07
N THR A 32 -2.77 -12.59 -13.22
CA THR A 32 -4.22 -12.76 -13.41
C THR A 32 -4.58 -13.42 -14.75
N ARG A 33 -3.74 -13.27 -15.75
CA ARG A 33 -3.92 -13.91 -17.07
C ARG A 33 -3.42 -15.35 -17.12
N ARG A 34 -2.56 -15.74 -16.21
CA ARG A 34 -1.93 -17.09 -16.20
C ARG A 34 -2.46 -17.99 -15.09
N LEU A 35 -2.81 -17.45 -13.95
CA LEU A 35 -3.43 -18.17 -12.86
C LEU A 35 -4.93 -18.36 -13.10
N SER A 36 -5.53 -19.40 -12.54
CA SER A 36 -6.98 -19.48 -12.40
C SER A 36 -7.49 -18.40 -11.43
N GLU A 37 -8.78 -18.16 -11.38
CA GLU A 37 -9.39 -17.21 -10.45
C GLU A 37 -9.22 -17.66 -9.01
N GLU A 38 -9.27 -18.97 -8.78
CA GLU A 38 -9.05 -19.60 -7.49
C GLU A 38 -7.59 -19.52 -7.05
N GLU A 39 -6.61 -19.85 -7.92
CA GLU A 39 -5.19 -19.69 -7.65
C GLU A 39 -4.82 -18.24 -7.30
N PHE A 40 -5.42 -17.27 -7.99
CA PHE A 40 -5.23 -15.85 -7.68
C PHE A 40 -5.81 -15.49 -6.30
N GLY A 41 -6.93 -16.10 -5.91
CA GLY A 41 -7.50 -16.00 -4.57
C GLY A 41 -6.58 -16.60 -3.50
N VAL A 42 -6.03 -17.78 -3.74
CA VAL A 42 -5.05 -18.43 -2.85
C VAL A 42 -3.79 -17.56 -2.70
N TRP A 43 -3.31 -16.97 -3.78
CA TRP A 43 -2.19 -16.03 -3.71
C TRP A 43 -2.51 -14.81 -2.81
N ALA A 44 -3.72 -14.26 -2.91
CA ALA A 44 -4.15 -13.16 -2.05
C ALA A 44 -4.21 -13.56 -0.57
N LEU A 45 -4.70 -14.77 -0.26
CA LEU A 45 -4.72 -15.35 1.08
C LEU A 45 -3.31 -15.49 1.67
N ILE A 46 -2.36 -16.03 0.89
CA ILE A 46 -0.96 -16.17 1.32
C ILE A 46 -0.35 -14.81 1.66
N GLY A 47 -0.70 -13.75 0.94
CA GLY A 47 -0.31 -12.38 1.28
C GLY A 47 -0.77 -11.96 2.67
N SER A 48 -1.99 -12.33 3.07
CA SER A 48 -2.52 -12.08 4.42
C SER A 48 -1.79 -12.93 5.47
N PHE A 49 -1.52 -14.20 5.20
CA PHE A 49 -0.80 -15.09 6.12
C PHE A 49 0.63 -14.60 6.39
N ILE A 50 1.32 -14.11 5.36
CA ILE A 50 2.63 -13.47 5.50
C ILE A 50 2.52 -12.22 6.39
N THR A 51 1.49 -11.40 6.21
CA THR A 51 1.27 -10.20 7.03
C THR A 51 1.10 -10.55 8.51
N TYR A 52 0.36 -11.61 8.84
CA TYR A 52 0.20 -12.09 10.22
C TYR A 52 1.51 -12.64 10.78
N SER A 53 2.22 -13.43 9.99
CA SER A 53 3.49 -14.06 10.38
C SER A 53 4.60 -13.05 10.64
N LEU A 54 4.54 -11.87 10.04
CA LEU A 54 5.50 -10.78 10.26
C LEU A 54 5.20 -9.94 11.50
N MET A 55 4.10 -10.18 12.19
CA MET A 55 3.71 -9.41 13.40
C MET A 55 4.83 -9.36 14.47
N PRO A 56 5.50 -10.46 14.86
CA PRO A 56 6.55 -10.42 15.88
C PRO A 56 7.71 -9.49 15.51
N PHE A 57 8.11 -9.46 14.25
CA PHE A 57 9.20 -8.61 13.75
C PHE A 57 8.81 -7.14 13.72
N ASN A 58 7.58 -6.84 13.30
CA ASN A 58 7.08 -5.47 13.23
C ASN A 58 6.99 -4.82 14.62
N LEU A 59 6.73 -5.59 15.69
CA LEU A 59 6.70 -5.10 17.07
C LEU A 59 8.02 -4.47 17.51
N VAL A 60 9.15 -4.97 17.01
CA VAL A 60 10.49 -4.51 17.41
C VAL A 60 11.16 -3.61 16.37
N SER A 61 10.68 -3.58 15.12
CA SER A 61 11.32 -2.90 13.99
C SER A 61 11.51 -1.40 14.22
N SER A 62 10.56 -0.70 14.85
CA SER A 62 10.66 0.73 15.12
C SER A 62 11.80 1.05 16.12
N TRP A 63 12.02 0.20 17.11
CA TRP A 63 13.10 0.34 18.08
C TRP A 63 14.48 0.10 17.46
N ILE A 64 14.58 -0.90 16.59
CA ILE A 64 15.80 -1.16 15.80
C ILE A 64 16.12 0.05 14.92
N SER A 65 15.11 0.61 14.25
CA SER A 65 15.25 1.80 13.41
C SER A 65 15.77 3.01 14.19
N ARG A 66 15.24 3.26 15.40
CA ARG A 66 15.69 4.36 16.30
C ARG A 66 17.17 4.22 16.68
N ASP A 67 17.58 3.02 17.10
CA ASP A 67 18.97 2.79 17.48
C ASP A 67 19.91 2.82 16.25
N ALA A 68 19.45 2.40 15.07
CA ALA A 68 20.17 2.58 13.79
C ALA A 68 20.37 4.07 13.44
N ALA A 69 19.33 4.91 13.64
CA ALA A 69 19.41 6.35 13.39
C ALA A 69 20.45 7.04 14.27
N ARG A 70 20.69 6.52 15.47
CA ARG A 70 21.73 6.98 16.41
C ARG A 70 23.13 6.46 16.05
N GLY A 71 23.27 5.66 14.98
CA GLY A 71 24.55 5.11 14.54
C GLY A 71 25.10 3.99 15.42
N LYS A 72 24.27 3.39 16.29
CA LYS A 72 24.69 2.27 17.11
C LYS A 72 24.99 1.04 16.24
N LYS A 73 25.99 0.25 16.63
CA LYS A 73 26.28 -1.04 16.00
C LYS A 73 25.24 -2.06 16.49
N ILE A 74 24.30 -2.42 15.64
CA ILE A 74 23.09 -3.19 16.04
C ILE A 74 22.83 -4.43 15.17
N LEU A 75 23.53 -4.57 14.02
CA LEU A 75 23.18 -5.58 13.01
C LEU A 75 23.16 -7.00 13.60
N SER A 76 24.17 -7.41 14.36
CA SER A 76 24.23 -8.76 14.93
C SER A 76 23.17 -9.00 15.99
N SER A 77 22.86 -7.98 16.82
CA SER A 77 21.81 -8.09 17.84
C SER A 77 20.41 -8.15 17.20
N ALA A 78 20.18 -7.37 16.14
CA ALA A 78 18.92 -7.39 15.41
C ALA A 78 18.73 -8.73 14.66
N ALA A 79 19.80 -9.23 14.01
CA ALA A 79 19.78 -10.54 13.36
C ALA A 79 19.48 -11.68 14.34
N ALA A 80 20.13 -11.67 15.52
CA ALA A 80 19.89 -12.66 16.56
C ALA A 80 18.46 -12.63 17.07
N LEU A 81 17.88 -11.43 17.29
CA LEU A 81 16.48 -11.29 17.69
C LEU A 81 15.54 -11.80 16.60
N PHE A 82 15.79 -11.47 15.33
CA PHE A 82 14.96 -11.96 14.21
C PHE A 82 15.04 -13.48 14.09
N LEU A 83 16.22 -14.07 14.25
CA LEU A 83 16.38 -15.53 14.28
C LEU A 83 15.57 -16.16 15.43
N LEU A 84 15.58 -15.55 16.61
CA LEU A 84 14.80 -16.00 17.77
C LEU A 84 13.29 -15.92 17.52
N LEU A 85 12.81 -14.90 16.79
CA LEU A 85 11.38 -14.72 16.48
C LEU A 85 10.91 -15.55 15.28
N THR A 86 11.82 -16.06 14.45
CA THR A 86 11.47 -16.85 13.24
C THR A 86 10.62 -18.08 13.55
N PRO A 87 10.91 -18.93 14.56
CA PRO A 87 10.05 -20.08 14.87
C PRO A 87 8.61 -19.68 15.18
N ILE A 88 8.41 -18.58 15.92
CA ILE A 88 7.06 -18.06 16.23
C ILE A 88 6.33 -17.67 14.94
N SER A 89 7.01 -16.99 14.04
CA SER A 89 6.48 -16.60 12.74
C SER A 89 6.10 -17.81 11.88
N LEU A 90 6.91 -18.85 11.88
CA LEU A 90 6.64 -20.11 11.16
C LEU A 90 5.40 -20.83 11.74
N ILE A 91 5.29 -20.91 13.07
CA ILE A 91 4.13 -21.49 13.75
C ILE A 91 2.86 -20.72 13.37
N ILE A 92 2.89 -19.39 13.41
CA ILE A 92 1.74 -18.56 13.00
C ILE A 92 1.37 -18.85 11.53
N TYR A 93 2.35 -18.89 10.62
CA TYR A 93 2.11 -19.17 9.21
C TYR A 93 1.43 -20.53 9.01
N PHE A 94 2.03 -21.60 9.53
CA PHE A 94 1.50 -22.95 9.34
C PHE A 94 0.15 -23.16 9.98
N SER A 95 -0.08 -22.63 11.20
CA SER A 95 -1.37 -22.74 11.89
C SER A 95 -2.51 -22.14 11.06
N ILE A 96 -2.29 -20.93 10.49
CA ILE A 96 -3.31 -20.25 9.69
C ILE A 96 -3.43 -20.90 8.31
N ALA A 97 -2.31 -21.26 7.69
CA ALA A 97 -2.29 -21.87 6.36
C ALA A 97 -3.05 -23.20 6.33
N LEU A 98 -2.78 -24.11 7.29
CA LEU A 98 -3.44 -25.41 7.37
C LEU A 98 -4.92 -25.26 7.72
N GLY A 99 -5.26 -24.40 8.70
CA GLY A 99 -6.66 -24.13 9.06
C GLY A 99 -7.46 -23.53 7.89
N SER A 100 -6.87 -22.62 7.13
CA SER A 100 -7.52 -22.04 5.97
C SER A 100 -7.65 -23.03 4.80
N ALA A 101 -6.64 -23.86 4.56
CA ALA A 101 -6.67 -24.90 3.52
C ALA A 101 -7.87 -25.84 3.69
N ALA A 102 -8.10 -26.28 4.91
CA ALA A 102 -9.26 -27.13 5.24
C ALA A 102 -10.59 -26.38 5.01
N ALA A 103 -10.66 -25.10 5.35
CA ALA A 103 -11.88 -24.31 5.22
C ALA A 103 -12.27 -24.04 3.76
N ILE A 104 -11.28 -23.83 2.86
CA ILE A 104 -11.53 -23.55 1.43
C ILE A 104 -11.42 -24.81 0.55
N ASN A 105 -11.19 -25.98 1.13
CA ASN A 105 -10.99 -27.24 0.42
C ASN A 105 -9.94 -27.18 -0.69
N TYR A 106 -8.78 -26.57 -0.38
CA TYR A 106 -7.66 -26.40 -1.32
C TYR A 106 -6.45 -27.20 -0.84
N ASP A 107 -5.53 -27.56 -1.75
CA ASP A 107 -4.33 -28.36 -1.43
C ASP A 107 -3.47 -27.67 -0.35
N PRO A 108 -3.38 -28.28 0.86
CA PRO A 108 -2.58 -27.74 1.96
C PRO A 108 -1.10 -27.60 1.61
N GLY A 109 -0.57 -28.49 0.74
CA GLY A 109 0.82 -28.47 0.31
C GLY A 109 1.14 -27.20 -0.48
N ILE A 110 0.27 -26.79 -1.38
CA ILE A 110 0.45 -25.57 -2.17
C ILE A 110 0.39 -24.33 -1.27
N ILE A 111 -0.55 -24.27 -0.32
CA ILE A 111 -0.65 -23.15 0.61
C ILE A 111 0.58 -23.11 1.54
N ALA A 112 1.06 -24.25 2.00
CA ALA A 112 2.26 -24.35 2.82
C ALA A 112 3.53 -23.90 2.06
N LEU A 113 3.61 -24.14 0.75
CA LEU A 113 4.72 -23.66 -0.08
C LEU A 113 4.87 -22.13 -0.10
N GLY A 114 3.85 -21.38 0.24
CA GLY A 114 3.95 -19.91 0.40
C GLY A 114 4.99 -19.49 1.44
N ILE A 115 5.45 -20.40 2.30
CA ILE A 115 6.58 -20.18 3.23
C ILE A 115 7.87 -19.78 2.51
N ILE A 116 8.06 -20.19 1.27
CA ILE A 116 9.21 -19.81 0.43
C ILE A 116 9.31 -18.28 0.32
N ILE A 117 8.19 -17.56 0.34
CA ILE A 117 8.16 -16.09 0.32
C ILE A 117 8.47 -15.52 1.70
N LEU A 118 8.03 -16.18 2.78
CA LEU A 118 8.12 -15.66 4.14
C LEU A 118 9.57 -15.45 4.59
N ILE A 119 10.47 -16.40 4.32
CA ILE A 119 11.88 -16.31 4.76
C ILE A 119 12.61 -15.11 4.14
N PRO A 120 12.61 -14.89 2.81
CA PRO A 120 13.17 -13.68 2.21
C PRO A 120 12.53 -12.40 2.74
N TYR A 121 11.21 -12.44 3.02
CA TYR A 121 10.51 -11.27 3.53
C TYR A 121 10.87 -10.94 4.98
N ILE A 122 11.18 -11.92 5.82
CA ILE A 122 11.75 -11.71 7.17
C ILE A 122 13.11 -10.98 7.05
N LEU A 123 13.99 -11.45 6.16
CA LEU A 123 15.29 -10.81 5.92
C LEU A 123 15.14 -9.39 5.38
N LEU A 124 14.18 -9.18 4.48
CA LEU A 124 13.81 -7.84 3.99
C LEU A 124 13.35 -6.94 5.12
N THR A 125 12.50 -7.44 6.02
CA THR A 125 12.00 -6.67 7.18
C THR A 125 13.14 -6.25 8.09
N LEU A 126 14.11 -7.13 8.36
CA LEU A 126 15.34 -6.80 9.09
C LEU A 126 16.12 -5.66 8.41
N GLY A 127 16.42 -5.81 7.11
CA GLY A 127 17.14 -4.80 6.34
C GLY A 127 16.41 -3.47 6.30
N THR A 128 15.08 -3.50 6.15
CA THR A 128 14.23 -2.31 6.16
C THR A 128 14.21 -1.61 7.51
N ALA A 129 14.10 -2.36 8.62
CA ALA A 129 14.14 -1.80 9.97
C ALA A 129 15.45 -1.06 10.25
N ILE A 130 16.58 -1.60 9.80
CA ILE A 130 17.90 -0.97 9.98
C ILE A 130 18.05 0.25 9.06
N GLN A 131 17.76 0.10 7.76
CA GLN A 131 18.01 1.16 6.78
C GLN A 131 17.04 2.34 6.90
N SER A 132 15.83 2.14 7.42
CA SER A 132 14.90 3.23 7.67
C SER A 132 15.43 4.27 8.67
N GLY A 133 16.25 3.83 9.62
CA GLY A 133 16.92 4.73 10.57
C GLY A 133 18.29 5.21 10.08
N TYR A 134 19.12 4.31 9.50
CA TYR A 134 20.50 4.60 9.19
C TYR A 134 20.70 5.38 7.88
N ALA A 135 20.06 4.94 6.79
CA ALA A 135 20.20 5.52 5.46
C ALA A 135 18.95 5.27 4.60
N PRO A 136 17.84 6.02 4.85
CA PRO A 136 16.52 5.79 4.21
C PRO A 136 16.56 5.82 2.68
N GLN A 137 17.53 6.52 2.07
CA GLN A 137 17.72 6.55 0.62
C GLN A 137 17.96 5.16 0.02
N ASN A 138 18.54 4.23 0.77
CA ASN A 138 18.80 2.86 0.31
C ASN A 138 17.50 2.07 0.13
N LEU A 139 16.41 2.43 0.84
CA LEU A 139 15.11 1.80 0.69
C LEU A 139 14.53 2.04 -0.71
N GLY A 140 14.66 3.27 -1.23
CA GLY A 140 14.18 3.58 -2.58
C GLY A 140 14.93 2.81 -3.65
N ILE A 141 16.26 2.74 -3.56
CA ILE A 141 17.10 1.97 -4.50
C ILE A 141 16.74 0.48 -4.46
N ALA A 142 16.66 -0.09 -3.25
CA ALA A 142 16.31 -1.49 -3.06
C ALA A 142 14.90 -1.82 -3.58
N ARG A 143 13.96 -0.88 -3.44
CA ARG A 143 12.62 -1.04 -3.98
C ARG A 143 12.59 -1.04 -5.50
N ILE A 144 13.35 -0.17 -6.16
CA ILE A 144 13.47 -0.19 -7.62
C ILE A 144 14.03 -1.53 -8.10
N LEU A 145 15.06 -2.05 -7.43
CA LEU A 145 15.60 -3.38 -7.74
C LEU A 145 14.56 -4.47 -7.62
N PHE A 146 13.78 -4.48 -6.51
CA PHE A 146 12.67 -5.41 -6.32
C PHE A 146 11.64 -5.32 -7.45
N GLU A 147 11.20 -4.12 -7.78
CA GLU A 147 10.15 -3.89 -8.76
C GLU A 147 10.55 -4.36 -10.16
N ILE A 148 11.78 -4.09 -10.56
CA ILE A 148 12.32 -4.54 -11.86
C ILE A 148 12.51 -6.05 -11.87
N SER A 149 13.18 -6.61 -10.86
CA SER A 149 13.45 -8.05 -10.79
C SER A 149 12.16 -8.87 -10.73
N LYS A 150 11.16 -8.40 -9.99
CA LYS A 150 9.83 -9.03 -9.91
C LYS A 150 9.18 -9.19 -11.28
N VAL A 151 9.17 -8.15 -12.11
CA VAL A 151 8.56 -8.21 -13.44
C VAL A 151 9.33 -9.11 -14.38
N VAL A 152 10.67 -8.99 -14.39
CA VAL A 152 11.52 -9.81 -15.27
C VAL A 152 11.40 -11.30 -14.93
N ILE A 153 11.49 -11.64 -13.63
CA ILE A 153 11.39 -13.03 -13.18
C ILE A 153 9.96 -13.57 -13.41
N ALA A 154 8.92 -12.77 -13.13
CA ALA A 154 7.53 -13.17 -13.39
C ALA A 154 7.28 -13.41 -14.89
N PHE A 155 7.80 -12.56 -15.76
CA PHE A 155 7.68 -12.77 -17.19
C PHE A 155 8.28 -14.12 -17.61
N TYR A 156 9.46 -14.45 -17.11
CA TYR A 156 10.10 -15.72 -17.42
C TYR A 156 9.38 -16.92 -16.80
N LEU A 157 9.12 -16.92 -15.48
CA LEU A 157 8.57 -18.09 -14.78
C LEU A 157 7.06 -18.27 -14.99
N VAL A 158 6.30 -17.16 -14.97
CA VAL A 158 4.83 -17.25 -15.03
C VAL A 158 4.32 -17.17 -16.47
N VAL A 159 4.90 -16.28 -17.31
CA VAL A 159 4.40 -16.10 -18.67
C VAL A 159 5.01 -17.10 -19.64
N THR A 160 6.35 -17.30 -19.59
CA THR A 160 7.08 -18.16 -20.54
C THR A 160 7.04 -19.62 -20.12
N LEU A 161 7.49 -19.95 -18.90
CA LEU A 161 7.53 -21.31 -18.39
C LEU A 161 6.17 -21.82 -17.87
N ARG A 162 5.20 -20.92 -17.64
CA ARG A 162 3.83 -21.25 -17.19
C ARG A 162 3.78 -22.07 -15.90
N LEU A 163 4.64 -21.77 -14.93
CA LEU A 163 4.72 -22.48 -13.66
C LEU A 163 3.56 -22.20 -12.70
N GLY A 164 2.51 -21.46 -13.13
CA GLY A 164 1.34 -21.17 -12.33
C GLY A 164 1.67 -20.46 -11.01
N LEU A 165 0.99 -20.85 -9.94
CA LEU A 165 1.14 -20.25 -8.62
C LEU A 165 2.56 -20.46 -8.03
N ILE A 166 3.19 -21.60 -8.31
CA ILE A 166 4.58 -21.87 -7.88
C ILE A 166 5.55 -20.86 -8.52
N GLY A 167 5.35 -20.54 -9.80
CA GLY A 167 6.13 -19.50 -10.48
C GLY A 167 6.02 -18.13 -9.83
N VAL A 168 4.83 -17.78 -9.29
CA VAL A 168 4.61 -16.56 -8.52
C VAL A 168 5.38 -16.58 -7.20
N PHE A 169 5.35 -17.72 -6.47
CA PHE A 169 6.07 -17.86 -5.21
C PHE A 169 7.59 -17.70 -5.39
N ILE A 170 8.15 -18.38 -6.39
CA ILE A 170 9.58 -18.26 -6.70
C ILE A 170 9.94 -16.84 -7.12
N THR A 171 9.09 -16.19 -7.95
CA THR A 171 9.29 -14.80 -8.38
C THR A 171 9.39 -13.86 -7.20
N LEU A 172 8.42 -13.90 -6.29
CA LEU A 172 8.38 -13.00 -5.14
C LEU A 172 9.50 -13.31 -4.16
N SER A 173 9.79 -14.59 -3.92
CA SER A 173 10.90 -15.03 -3.07
C SER A 173 12.24 -14.50 -3.58
N ALA A 174 12.53 -14.69 -4.87
CA ALA A 174 13.77 -14.20 -5.47
C ALA A 174 13.87 -12.67 -5.44
N ALA A 175 12.80 -11.96 -5.79
CA ALA A 175 12.80 -10.50 -5.79
C ALA A 175 12.97 -9.91 -4.37
N TYR A 176 12.30 -10.48 -3.35
CA TYR A 176 12.50 -10.09 -1.95
C TYR A 176 13.90 -10.42 -1.45
N MET A 177 14.45 -11.57 -1.85
CA MET A 177 15.81 -11.95 -1.48
C MET A 177 16.85 -10.96 -2.04
N LEU A 178 16.74 -10.58 -3.32
CA LEU A 178 17.60 -9.56 -3.93
C LEU A 178 17.52 -8.22 -3.19
N GLN A 179 16.31 -7.78 -2.87
CA GLN A 179 16.10 -6.57 -2.10
C GLN A 179 16.71 -6.67 -0.69
N ALA A 180 16.51 -7.78 0.01
CA ALA A 180 17.03 -8.03 1.34
C ALA A 180 18.56 -8.04 1.35
N ILE A 181 19.18 -8.75 0.39
CA ILE A 181 20.66 -8.82 0.25
C ILE A 181 21.23 -7.42 0.10
N LEU A 182 20.65 -6.58 -0.78
CA LEU A 182 21.13 -5.20 -0.97
C LEU A 182 21.05 -4.39 0.34
N LEU A 183 19.94 -4.44 1.06
CA LEU A 183 19.74 -3.68 2.30
C LEU A 183 20.68 -4.18 3.41
N LEU A 184 20.85 -5.48 3.55
CA LEU A 184 21.74 -6.07 4.55
C LEU A 184 23.21 -5.78 4.24
N GLN A 185 23.64 -5.81 2.97
CA GLN A 185 24.97 -5.39 2.56
C GLN A 185 25.24 -3.92 2.91
N LYS A 186 24.25 -3.04 2.68
CA LYS A 186 24.34 -1.61 3.08
C LYS A 186 24.30 -1.41 4.59
N SER A 187 23.92 -2.42 5.38
CA SER A 187 23.90 -2.41 6.85
C SER A 187 25.21 -2.86 7.49
N LYS A 188 26.18 -3.38 6.71
CA LYS A 188 27.50 -3.83 7.22
C LYS A 188 28.23 -2.83 8.13
N PRO A 189 28.15 -1.48 7.91
CA PRO A 189 28.81 -0.53 8.82
C PRO A 189 28.28 -0.56 10.26
N LEU A 190 27.07 -1.11 10.48
CA LEU A 190 26.46 -1.28 11.79
C LEU A 190 26.70 -2.67 12.40
N PHE A 191 27.60 -3.45 11.79
CA PHE A 191 27.99 -4.77 12.29
C PHE A 191 28.78 -4.66 13.61
N GLN A 192 28.56 -5.60 14.51
CA GLN A 192 29.30 -5.79 15.74
C GLN A 192 29.66 -7.28 15.89
N LYS A 193 30.79 -7.58 16.53
CA LYS A 193 31.26 -8.98 16.68
C LYS A 193 30.36 -9.78 17.65
N HIS A 194 29.83 -9.13 18.68
CA HIS A 194 29.05 -9.78 19.72
C HIS A 194 27.61 -9.26 19.76
N VAL A 195 26.68 -10.14 20.13
CA VAL A 195 25.27 -9.79 20.36
C VAL A 195 25.17 -9.02 21.68
N ASN A 196 24.62 -7.82 21.63
CA ASN A 196 24.34 -7.02 22.83
C ASN A 196 22.96 -7.40 23.39
N LYS A 197 22.95 -8.25 24.42
CA LYS A 197 21.72 -8.71 25.10
C LYS A 197 20.90 -7.55 25.67
N GLY A 198 21.55 -6.47 26.14
CA GLY A 198 20.87 -5.28 26.65
C GLY A 198 20.01 -4.58 25.60
N LEU A 199 20.49 -4.50 24.35
CA LEU A 199 19.71 -3.95 23.24
C LEU A 199 18.49 -4.84 22.91
N VAL A 200 18.68 -6.17 22.86
CA VAL A 200 17.60 -7.11 22.59
C VAL A 200 16.49 -6.99 23.64
N ILE A 201 16.85 -6.99 24.91
CA ILE A 201 15.91 -6.84 26.02
C ILE A 201 15.20 -5.48 25.95
N LYS A 202 15.92 -4.40 25.63
CA LYS A 202 15.33 -3.06 25.45
C LYS A 202 14.28 -3.07 24.34
N TRP A 203 14.55 -3.67 23.19
CA TRP A 203 13.60 -3.75 22.08
C TRP A 203 12.36 -4.59 22.41
N LEU A 204 12.55 -5.71 23.11
CA LEU A 204 11.42 -6.54 23.57
C LEU A 204 10.56 -5.81 24.62
N LYS A 205 11.16 -5.08 25.56
CA LYS A 205 10.41 -4.25 26.52
C LYS A 205 9.64 -3.12 25.86
N GLY A 206 10.13 -2.59 24.73
CA GLY A 206 9.46 -1.55 23.97
C GLY A 206 8.37 -2.08 23.00
N ALA A 207 8.37 -3.38 22.69
CA ALA A 207 7.43 -3.99 21.75
C ALA A 207 5.93 -3.72 22.06
N PRO A 208 5.46 -3.75 23.32
CA PRO A 208 4.06 -3.50 23.65
C PRO A 208 3.51 -2.15 23.17
N ILE A 209 4.36 -1.12 23.05
CA ILE A 209 3.97 0.21 22.55
C ILE A 209 3.45 0.14 21.11
N ASN A 210 3.95 -0.78 20.30
CA ASN A 210 3.58 -0.92 18.90
C ASN A 210 2.36 -1.84 18.67
N VAL A 211 1.87 -2.55 19.71
CA VAL A 211 0.84 -3.59 19.56
C VAL A 211 -0.43 -3.04 18.88
N VAL A 212 -0.95 -1.91 19.32
CA VAL A 212 -2.22 -1.37 18.81
C VAL A 212 -2.12 -1.01 17.32
N GLN A 213 -1.00 -0.42 16.92
CA GLN A 213 -0.76 -0.09 15.50
C GLN A 213 -0.61 -1.36 14.65
N ILE A 214 0.10 -2.36 15.15
CA ILE A 214 0.35 -3.61 14.41
C ILE A 214 -0.92 -4.45 14.34
N MET A 215 -1.69 -4.52 15.42
CA MET A 215 -3.01 -5.16 15.39
C MET A 215 -3.93 -4.54 14.35
N ASN A 216 -3.93 -3.21 14.22
CA ASN A 216 -4.70 -2.54 13.18
C ASN A 216 -4.26 -2.94 11.76
N ASN A 217 -2.95 -3.12 11.52
CA ASN A 217 -2.42 -3.58 10.24
C ASN A 217 -2.79 -5.05 9.97
N VAL A 218 -2.67 -5.92 10.97
CA VAL A 218 -3.02 -7.35 10.91
C VAL A 218 -4.51 -7.51 10.62
N LEU A 219 -5.36 -6.83 11.39
CA LEU A 219 -6.80 -6.86 11.17
C LEU A 219 -7.19 -6.26 9.81
N GLY A 220 -6.42 -5.28 9.30
CA GLY A 220 -6.63 -4.73 7.96
C GLY A 220 -6.41 -5.72 6.81
N ALA A 221 -5.70 -6.83 7.05
CA ALA A 221 -5.50 -7.91 6.08
C ALA A 221 -6.45 -9.11 6.31
N THR A 222 -7.37 -9.01 7.26
CA THR A 222 -8.24 -10.13 7.66
C THR A 222 -9.49 -10.25 6.78
N ASP A 223 -9.87 -9.20 6.06
CA ASP A 223 -11.03 -9.21 5.18
C ASP A 223 -10.96 -10.31 4.11
N VAL A 224 -9.81 -10.47 3.45
CA VAL A 224 -9.55 -11.51 2.45
C VAL A 224 -9.72 -12.91 3.06
N VAL A 225 -9.22 -13.10 4.28
CA VAL A 225 -9.28 -14.39 4.99
C VAL A 225 -10.71 -14.71 5.40
N LEU A 226 -11.45 -13.74 5.96
CA LEU A 226 -12.85 -13.91 6.34
C LEU A 226 -13.72 -14.24 5.13
N MET A 227 -13.54 -13.51 4.02
CA MET A 227 -14.27 -13.79 2.79
C MET A 227 -14.08 -15.25 2.34
N SER A 228 -12.85 -15.73 2.30
CA SER A 228 -12.56 -17.08 1.82
C SER A 228 -13.03 -18.17 2.78
N ILE A 229 -12.79 -18.00 4.08
CA ILE A 229 -13.12 -19.04 5.08
C ILE A 229 -14.64 -19.16 5.26
N ILE A 230 -15.38 -18.04 5.34
CA ILE A 230 -16.82 -18.08 5.59
C ILE A 230 -17.59 -18.54 4.34
N THR A 231 -17.13 -18.17 3.16
CA THR A 231 -17.76 -18.65 1.91
C THR A 231 -17.29 -20.06 1.51
N GLY A 232 -16.19 -20.55 2.08
CA GLY A 232 -15.55 -21.81 1.67
C GLY A 232 -14.88 -21.75 0.29
N GLN A 233 -14.64 -20.55 -0.26
CA GLN A 233 -14.18 -20.37 -1.64
C GLN A 233 -13.06 -19.35 -1.74
N ALA A 234 -11.88 -19.75 -2.22
CA ALA A 234 -10.76 -18.83 -2.48
C ALA A 234 -11.04 -17.85 -3.63
N ILE A 235 -11.93 -18.20 -4.56
CA ILE A 235 -12.29 -17.36 -5.71
C ILE A 235 -12.82 -15.99 -5.30
N VAL A 236 -13.54 -15.88 -4.17
CA VAL A 236 -14.06 -14.60 -3.65
C VAL A 236 -12.90 -13.64 -3.33
N ALA A 237 -11.82 -14.18 -2.72
CA ALA A 237 -10.59 -13.42 -2.48
C ALA A 237 -9.93 -12.98 -3.80
N GLY A 238 -9.98 -13.80 -4.85
CA GLY A 238 -9.45 -13.47 -6.17
C GLY A 238 -10.16 -12.27 -6.79
N TYR A 239 -11.49 -12.26 -6.81
CA TYR A 239 -12.28 -11.13 -7.31
C TYR A 239 -12.10 -9.87 -6.48
N TRP A 240 -12.05 -10.00 -5.17
CA TRP A 240 -11.73 -8.90 -4.26
C TRP A 240 -10.36 -8.30 -4.56
N GLN A 241 -9.34 -9.15 -4.64
CA GLN A 241 -7.97 -8.70 -4.91
C GLN A 241 -7.82 -8.05 -6.28
N ALA A 242 -8.55 -8.53 -7.31
CA ALA A 242 -8.59 -7.89 -8.62
C ALA A 242 -9.19 -6.47 -8.53
N ALA A 243 -10.30 -6.30 -7.80
CA ALA A 243 -10.92 -5.00 -7.58
C ALA A 243 -10.01 -4.06 -6.76
N VAL A 244 -9.33 -4.57 -5.73
CA VAL A 244 -8.32 -3.82 -4.94
C VAL A 244 -7.15 -3.40 -5.82
N ALA A 245 -6.58 -4.30 -6.62
CA ALA A 245 -5.45 -4.01 -7.50
C ALA A 245 -5.81 -2.94 -8.56
N ALA A 246 -6.99 -3.02 -9.15
CA ALA A 246 -7.47 -2.01 -10.09
C ALA A 246 -7.66 -0.65 -9.41
N SER A 247 -8.33 -0.60 -8.25
CA SER A 247 -8.58 0.64 -7.50
C SER A 247 -7.31 1.32 -6.97
N ALA A 248 -6.22 0.54 -6.77
CA ALA A 248 -4.93 1.05 -6.32
C ALA A 248 -4.32 2.08 -7.29
N LEU A 249 -4.69 2.03 -8.58
CA LEU A 249 -4.28 3.04 -9.56
C LEU A 249 -4.69 4.45 -9.14
N VAL A 250 -5.91 4.63 -8.61
CA VAL A 250 -6.41 5.93 -8.14
C VAL A 250 -5.63 6.43 -6.93
N THR A 251 -5.30 5.53 -6.01
CA THR A 251 -4.58 5.90 -4.77
C THR A 251 -3.08 6.05 -4.96
N SER A 252 -2.55 5.81 -6.16
CA SER A 252 -1.12 5.99 -6.47
C SER A 252 -0.64 7.44 -6.27
N SER A 253 -1.53 8.43 -6.43
CA SER A 253 -1.26 9.84 -6.12
C SER A 253 -0.81 10.09 -4.68
N THR A 254 -1.12 9.19 -3.73
CA THR A 254 -0.67 9.28 -2.33
C THR A 254 0.84 9.13 -2.15
N ALA A 255 1.56 8.66 -3.17
CA ALA A 255 3.03 8.64 -3.16
C ALA A 255 3.64 10.02 -2.88
N LEU A 256 2.94 11.09 -3.29
CA LEU A 256 3.36 12.47 -3.04
C LEU A 256 3.34 12.85 -1.56
N MET A 257 2.55 12.14 -0.74
CA MET A 257 2.45 12.38 0.70
C MET A 257 3.61 11.76 1.51
N THR A 258 4.41 10.88 0.92
CA THR A 258 5.45 10.13 1.67
C THR A 258 6.48 11.03 2.35
N GLY A 259 6.76 12.22 1.79
CA GLY A 259 7.66 13.21 2.35
C GLY A 259 7.02 14.18 3.37
N LEU A 260 5.69 14.20 3.48
CA LEU A 260 4.98 15.20 4.30
C LEU A 260 5.17 14.96 5.80
N GLY A 261 5.06 13.71 6.26
CA GLY A 261 5.22 13.38 7.67
C GLY A 261 6.59 13.79 8.23
N PRO A 262 7.72 13.34 7.66
CA PRO A 262 9.06 13.79 8.06
C PRO A 262 9.23 15.30 8.00
N ARG A 263 8.63 15.98 7.02
CA ARG A 263 8.72 17.44 6.88
C ARG A 263 7.96 18.18 8.00
N LEU A 264 6.78 17.69 8.40
CA LEU A 264 6.03 18.26 9.52
C LEU A 264 6.77 18.07 10.85
N ILE A 265 7.37 16.89 11.06
CA ILE A 265 8.18 16.60 12.26
C ILE A 265 9.43 17.50 12.33
N SER A 266 10.05 17.81 11.18
CA SER A 266 11.25 18.67 11.10
C SER A 266 10.97 20.18 11.14
N GLY A 267 9.76 20.61 11.54
CA GLY A 267 9.37 22.02 11.65
C GLY A 267 8.63 22.56 10.45
N GLY A 268 8.03 21.69 9.64
CA GLY A 268 7.17 22.07 8.52
C GLY A 268 5.96 22.88 8.95
N SER A 269 5.51 23.76 8.06
CA SER A 269 4.42 24.72 8.32
C SER A 269 3.05 24.16 7.88
N GLN A 270 1.99 24.81 8.38
CA GLN A 270 0.62 24.60 7.88
C GLN A 270 0.52 24.71 6.35
N ARG A 271 1.29 25.60 5.73
CA ARG A 271 1.33 25.77 4.27
C ARG A 271 1.81 24.51 3.54
N ASP A 272 2.70 23.73 4.16
CA ASP A 272 3.20 22.48 3.56
C ASP A 272 2.09 21.42 3.51
N LEU A 273 1.25 21.37 4.56
CA LEU A 273 0.08 20.49 4.62
C LEU A 273 -0.96 20.89 3.55
N ASP A 274 -1.29 22.19 3.47
CA ASP A 274 -2.26 22.73 2.51
C ASP A 274 -1.81 22.51 1.05
N LYS A 275 -0.53 22.76 0.73
CA LYS A 275 0.04 22.52 -0.59
C LYS A 275 0.04 21.02 -0.97
N ALA A 276 0.41 20.15 -0.02
CA ALA A 276 0.41 18.71 -0.26
C ALA A 276 -1.01 18.18 -0.50
N PHE A 277 -2.00 18.72 0.23
CA PHE A 277 -3.40 18.40 0.02
C PHE A 277 -3.88 18.85 -1.37
N ASP A 278 -3.67 20.11 -1.72
CA ASP A 278 -4.07 20.67 -3.01
C ASP A 278 -3.49 19.88 -4.18
N PHE A 279 -2.18 19.58 -4.12
CA PHE A 279 -1.50 18.79 -5.14
C PHE A 279 -2.00 17.35 -5.24
N THR A 280 -2.29 16.72 -4.09
CA THR A 280 -2.86 15.37 -4.08
C THR A 280 -4.25 15.36 -4.71
N MET A 281 -5.12 16.33 -4.40
CA MET A 281 -6.46 16.45 -4.98
C MET A 281 -6.40 16.73 -6.49
N MET A 282 -5.47 17.58 -6.93
CA MET A 282 -5.26 17.88 -8.34
C MET A 282 -5.02 16.63 -9.19
N LEU A 283 -4.34 15.63 -8.66
CA LEU A 283 -4.10 14.36 -9.36
C LEU A 283 -5.20 13.32 -9.09
N MET A 284 -5.67 13.23 -7.85
CA MET A 284 -6.57 12.15 -7.43
C MET A 284 -7.99 12.30 -8.02
N ILE A 285 -8.49 13.54 -8.18
CA ILE A 285 -9.82 13.77 -8.73
C ILE A 285 -9.93 13.28 -10.20
N PRO A 286 -9.04 13.66 -11.14
CA PRO A 286 -9.10 13.14 -12.50
C PRO A 286 -8.82 11.63 -12.58
N MET A 287 -7.94 11.10 -11.70
CA MET A 287 -7.69 9.67 -11.67
C MET A 287 -8.92 8.89 -11.22
N LEU A 288 -9.68 9.38 -10.23
CA LEU A 288 -10.93 8.75 -9.81
C LEU A 288 -11.99 8.81 -10.91
N SER A 289 -12.21 9.98 -11.51
CA SER A 289 -13.25 10.16 -12.53
C SER A 289 -12.96 9.36 -13.80
N GLY A 290 -11.70 9.35 -14.26
CA GLY A 290 -11.23 8.51 -15.37
C GLY A 290 -11.32 7.02 -15.04
N PHE A 291 -10.97 6.62 -13.82
CA PHE A 291 -11.09 5.24 -13.37
C PHE A 291 -12.54 4.73 -13.38
N ILE A 292 -13.50 5.54 -12.94
CA ILE A 292 -14.93 5.16 -12.95
C ILE A 292 -15.36 4.78 -14.37
N VAL A 293 -14.96 5.56 -15.39
CA VAL A 293 -15.29 5.28 -16.80
C VAL A 293 -14.59 4.02 -17.30
N LEU A 294 -13.33 3.84 -16.95
CA LEU A 294 -12.46 2.78 -17.48
C LEU A 294 -12.37 1.54 -16.57
N SER A 295 -13.06 1.52 -15.43
CA SER A 295 -12.93 0.46 -14.42
C SER A 295 -13.23 -0.94 -14.97
N ARG A 296 -14.27 -1.06 -15.81
CA ARG A 296 -14.63 -2.31 -16.47
C ARG A 296 -13.54 -2.76 -17.44
N ASP A 297 -12.95 -1.83 -18.17
CA ASP A 297 -11.89 -2.10 -19.15
C ASP A 297 -10.59 -2.52 -18.44
N ILE A 298 -10.24 -1.85 -17.37
CA ILE A 298 -9.06 -2.18 -16.56
C ILE A 298 -9.19 -3.60 -15.98
N LEU A 299 -10.35 -3.95 -15.45
CA LEU A 299 -10.61 -5.30 -14.93
C LEU A 299 -10.63 -6.34 -16.08
N TRP A 300 -11.16 -5.98 -17.25
CA TRP A 300 -11.11 -6.82 -18.44
C TRP A 300 -9.67 -7.09 -18.89
N ILE A 301 -8.78 -6.10 -18.84
CA ILE A 301 -7.35 -6.27 -19.14
C ILE A 301 -6.70 -7.24 -18.13
N LEU A 302 -7.05 -7.19 -16.86
CA LEU A 302 -6.59 -8.18 -15.89
C LEU A 302 -7.10 -9.57 -16.26
N ARG A 303 -8.40 -9.75 -16.34
CA ARG A 303 -9.08 -10.97 -16.80
C ARG A 303 -10.54 -10.62 -17.16
N PRO A 304 -11.10 -11.13 -18.27
CA PRO A 304 -12.48 -10.83 -18.67
C PRO A 304 -13.52 -11.10 -17.57
N ALA A 305 -13.39 -12.19 -16.81
CA ALA A 305 -14.29 -12.53 -15.71
C ALA A 305 -14.35 -11.47 -14.61
N TYR A 306 -13.23 -10.82 -14.31
CA TYR A 306 -13.17 -9.77 -13.27
C TYR A 306 -13.92 -8.49 -13.64
N SER A 307 -14.28 -8.32 -14.93
CA SER A 307 -15.09 -7.17 -15.34
C SER A 307 -16.48 -7.11 -14.65
N SER A 308 -16.98 -8.23 -14.13
CA SER A 308 -18.23 -8.31 -13.38
C SER A 308 -18.19 -7.53 -12.05
N VAL A 309 -17.01 -7.32 -11.47
CA VAL A 309 -16.83 -6.58 -10.21
C VAL A 309 -16.36 -5.14 -10.40
N TRP A 310 -16.61 -4.54 -11.58
CA TRP A 310 -16.23 -3.15 -11.84
C TRP A 310 -16.80 -2.14 -10.84
N MET A 311 -18.04 -2.38 -10.38
CA MET A 311 -18.69 -1.55 -9.37
C MET A 311 -17.96 -1.64 -8.02
N ALA A 312 -17.52 -2.84 -7.61
CA ALA A 312 -16.71 -3.01 -6.41
C ALA A 312 -15.39 -2.23 -6.51
N ALA A 313 -14.73 -2.27 -7.67
CA ALA A 313 -13.50 -1.50 -7.90
C ALA A 313 -13.74 0.02 -7.80
N CYS A 314 -14.87 0.53 -8.32
CA CYS A 314 -15.26 1.94 -8.17
C CYS A 314 -15.50 2.32 -6.70
N LEU A 315 -16.23 1.50 -5.93
CA LEU A 315 -16.46 1.72 -4.50
C LEU A 315 -15.15 1.70 -3.70
N LEU A 316 -14.24 0.77 -4.02
CA LEU A 316 -12.91 0.70 -3.40
C LEU A 316 -12.02 1.88 -3.77
N ALA A 317 -12.09 2.38 -5.01
CA ALA A 317 -11.39 3.59 -5.43
C ALA A 317 -11.89 4.81 -4.65
N LEU A 318 -13.21 4.96 -4.50
CA LEU A 318 -13.81 6.02 -3.71
C LEU A 318 -13.44 5.90 -2.22
N ALA A 319 -13.44 4.68 -1.66
CA ALA A 319 -12.96 4.41 -0.32
C ALA A 319 -11.47 4.78 -0.16
N GLY A 320 -10.65 4.51 -1.19
CA GLY A 320 -9.24 4.89 -1.25
C GLY A 320 -9.02 6.40 -1.22
N VAL A 321 -9.80 7.16 -2.01
CA VAL A 321 -9.82 8.63 -1.99
C VAL A 321 -10.20 9.13 -0.60
N THR A 322 -11.26 8.61 -0.03
CA THR A 322 -11.74 8.98 1.30
C THR A 322 -10.70 8.70 2.37
N ARG A 323 -10.06 7.51 2.36
CA ARG A 323 -8.95 7.18 3.27
C ARG A 323 -7.75 8.11 3.09
N THR A 324 -7.46 8.54 1.86
CA THR A 324 -6.38 9.49 1.60
C THR A 324 -6.65 10.83 2.23
N ILE A 325 -7.87 11.34 2.11
CA ILE A 325 -8.30 12.60 2.78
C ILE A 325 -8.15 12.45 4.30
N GLY A 326 -8.62 11.36 4.90
CA GLY A 326 -8.47 11.08 6.34
C GLY A 326 -7.01 10.92 6.79
N ARG A 327 -6.13 10.46 5.90
CA ARG A 327 -4.70 10.30 6.16
C ARG A 327 -3.98 11.65 6.39
N PHE A 328 -4.41 12.72 5.74
CA PHE A 328 -3.92 14.07 6.06
C PHE A 328 -4.18 14.41 7.53
N GLY A 329 -5.37 14.06 8.04
CA GLY A 329 -5.71 14.22 9.45
C GLY A 329 -4.77 13.44 10.36
N SER A 330 -4.54 12.16 10.10
CA SER A 330 -3.67 11.33 10.94
C SER A 330 -2.21 11.76 10.89
N VAL A 331 -1.69 12.16 9.72
CA VAL A 331 -0.32 12.66 9.57
C VAL A 331 -0.13 13.99 10.30
N ALA A 332 -1.11 14.89 10.26
CA ALA A 332 -1.06 16.15 11.01
C ALA A 332 -1.07 15.92 12.53
N VAL A 333 -1.91 15.00 13.04
CA VAL A 333 -1.95 14.64 14.46
C VAL A 333 -0.63 14.02 14.90
N SER A 334 -0.10 13.04 14.14
CA SER A 334 1.17 12.39 14.46
C SER A 334 2.37 13.33 14.37
N GLY A 335 2.38 14.24 13.39
CA GLY A 335 3.46 15.21 13.20
C GLY A 335 3.54 16.29 14.29
N THR A 336 2.45 16.51 15.05
CA THR A 336 2.41 17.45 16.18
C THR A 336 2.67 16.79 17.54
N ASP A 337 2.72 15.47 17.60
CA ASP A 337 3.00 14.72 18.84
C ASP A 337 4.52 14.52 19.00
N ARG A 338 5.09 15.05 20.11
CA ARG A 338 6.52 14.94 20.42
C ARG A 338 6.87 13.70 21.24
N PHE A 339 5.89 12.85 21.53
CA PHE A 339 6.07 11.61 22.27
C PHE A 339 7.22 10.75 21.71
N ASP A 340 7.34 10.70 20.39
CA ASP A 340 8.28 9.85 19.66
C ASP A 340 9.74 10.34 19.68
N GLN A 341 10.01 11.53 20.24
CA GLN A 341 11.34 12.13 20.28
C GLN A 341 12.13 11.74 21.54
N LYS A 342 11.48 11.21 22.59
CA LYS A 342 12.12 10.83 23.85
C LYS A 342 12.88 9.51 23.72
N ASP A 343 13.99 9.38 24.47
CA ASP A 343 14.85 8.19 24.48
C ASP A 343 14.23 7.00 25.20
N ASP A 344 13.60 7.26 26.34
CA ASP A 344 12.87 6.29 27.14
C ASP A 344 11.41 6.74 27.26
N VAL A 345 10.56 6.00 26.62
CA VAL A 345 9.13 6.24 26.60
C VAL A 345 8.45 5.28 27.56
N SER A 346 7.77 5.80 28.57
CA SER A 346 6.97 4.97 29.46
C SER A 346 5.64 4.56 28.81
N MET A 347 5.11 3.39 29.18
CA MET A 347 3.80 2.94 28.71
C MET A 347 2.69 3.93 29.07
N LYS A 348 2.78 4.59 30.25
CA LYS A 348 1.81 5.59 30.67
C LYS A 348 1.78 6.79 29.73
N GLU A 349 2.97 7.35 29.39
CA GLU A 349 3.06 8.47 28.44
C GLU A 349 2.51 8.09 27.06
N TYR A 350 2.73 6.83 26.61
CA TYR A 350 2.15 6.34 25.38
C TYR A 350 0.63 6.30 25.42
N LEU A 351 0.03 5.77 26.50
CA LEU A 351 -1.43 5.68 26.63
C LEU A 351 -2.11 7.06 26.68
N GLU A 352 -1.40 8.09 27.14
CA GLU A 352 -1.86 9.48 27.16
C GLU A 352 -1.59 10.22 25.83
N SER A 353 -0.82 9.62 24.88
CA SER A 353 -0.45 10.26 23.63
C SER A 353 -1.62 10.36 22.63
N ARG A 354 -1.52 11.34 21.75
CA ARG A 354 -2.48 11.52 20.64
C ARG A 354 -2.37 10.38 19.63
N ILE A 355 -1.17 9.84 19.44
CA ILE A 355 -0.90 8.70 18.56
C ILE A 355 -1.62 7.47 19.07
N PHE A 356 -1.61 7.20 20.38
CA PHE A 356 -2.37 6.09 20.96
C PHE A 356 -3.88 6.26 20.74
N THR A 357 -4.42 7.45 21.02
CA THR A 357 -5.85 7.75 20.81
C THR A 357 -6.26 7.50 19.37
N LEU A 358 -5.45 7.97 18.39
CA LEU A 358 -5.67 7.76 16.97
C LEU A 358 -5.66 6.26 16.62
N ASN A 359 -4.64 5.52 17.06
CA ASN A 359 -4.48 4.10 16.78
C ASN A 359 -5.61 3.27 17.43
N LYS A 360 -6.01 3.60 18.65
CA LYS A 360 -7.13 2.95 19.36
C LYS A 360 -8.45 3.12 18.61
N LEU A 361 -8.77 4.35 18.19
CA LEU A 361 -9.99 4.61 17.41
C LEU A 361 -9.98 3.88 16.07
N ASN A 362 -8.85 3.91 15.37
CA ASN A 362 -8.70 3.17 14.11
C ASN A 362 -8.84 1.65 14.33
N LEU A 363 -8.35 1.11 15.45
CA LEU A 363 -8.51 -0.31 15.80
C LEU A 363 -10.00 -0.66 16.03
N ILE A 364 -10.73 0.15 16.78
CA ILE A 364 -12.16 -0.02 17.01
C ILE A 364 -12.92 -0.01 15.67
N ILE A 365 -12.63 0.95 14.79
CA ILE A 365 -13.28 1.05 13.48
C ILE A 365 -12.97 -0.18 12.63
N THR A 366 -11.72 -0.68 12.65
CA THR A 366 -11.34 -1.89 11.91
C THR A 366 -12.07 -3.12 12.45
N THR A 367 -12.19 -3.26 13.77
CA THR A 367 -12.94 -4.36 14.38
C THR A 367 -14.41 -4.32 14.00
N LEU A 368 -15.04 -3.16 14.07
CA LEU A 368 -16.45 -2.99 13.64
C LEU A 368 -16.64 -3.30 12.15
N TYR A 369 -15.70 -2.89 11.31
CA TYR A 369 -15.67 -3.25 9.88
C TYR A 369 -15.64 -4.76 9.67
N LEU A 370 -14.74 -5.47 10.34
CA LEU A 370 -14.64 -6.94 10.22
C LEU A 370 -15.88 -7.65 10.77
N THR A 371 -16.43 -7.17 11.89
CA THR A 371 -17.69 -7.69 12.43
C THR A 371 -18.84 -7.52 11.43
N SER A 372 -18.91 -6.36 10.76
CA SER A 372 -19.94 -6.11 9.74
C SER A 372 -19.79 -7.02 8.52
N ILE A 373 -18.56 -7.26 8.06
CA ILE A 373 -18.27 -8.23 6.99
C ILE A 373 -18.68 -9.63 7.42
N THR A 374 -18.27 -10.05 8.61
CA THR A 374 -18.59 -11.39 9.14
C THR A 374 -20.11 -11.60 9.20
N PHE A 375 -20.84 -10.63 9.74
CA PHE A 375 -22.29 -10.69 9.79
C PHE A 375 -22.92 -10.78 8.38
N TYR A 376 -22.47 -9.95 7.46
CA TYR A 376 -22.93 -9.99 6.08
C TYR A 376 -22.67 -11.35 5.42
N LEU A 377 -21.44 -11.88 5.56
CA LEU A 377 -21.06 -13.15 4.95
C LEU A 377 -21.79 -14.36 5.55
N LEU A 378 -22.05 -14.37 6.85
CA LEU A 378 -22.83 -15.43 7.49
C LEU A 378 -24.29 -15.45 7.00
N THR A 379 -24.83 -14.28 6.66
CA THR A 379 -26.22 -14.15 6.19
C THR A 379 -26.34 -14.35 4.67
N PHE A 380 -25.41 -13.79 3.91
CA PHE A 380 -25.50 -13.66 2.44
C PHE A 380 -24.31 -14.30 1.70
N GLY A 381 -23.45 -15.08 2.35
CA GLY A 381 -22.25 -15.65 1.76
C GLY A 381 -22.49 -16.71 0.66
N LYS A 382 -23.72 -17.08 0.40
CA LYS A 382 -24.13 -17.98 -0.71
C LYS A 382 -24.50 -17.24 -2.00
N LEU A 383 -24.52 -15.91 -1.99
CA LEU A 383 -24.79 -15.11 -3.19
C LEU A 383 -23.66 -15.26 -4.23
N PRO A 384 -23.90 -14.86 -5.49
CA PRO A 384 -22.87 -14.82 -6.52
C PRO A 384 -21.65 -14.00 -6.07
N VAL A 385 -20.45 -14.46 -6.44
CA VAL A 385 -19.15 -13.87 -6.05
C VAL A 385 -19.09 -12.36 -6.32
N ALA A 386 -19.64 -11.91 -7.46
CA ALA A 386 -19.67 -10.50 -7.81
C ALA A 386 -20.51 -9.68 -6.83
N GLU A 387 -21.67 -10.17 -6.42
CA GLU A 387 -22.58 -9.48 -5.47
C GLU A 387 -21.95 -9.38 -4.09
N ILE A 388 -21.33 -10.47 -3.60
CA ILE A 388 -20.59 -10.50 -2.34
C ILE A 388 -19.48 -9.44 -2.39
N THR A 389 -18.69 -9.40 -3.45
CA THR A 389 -17.57 -8.47 -3.61
C THR A 389 -18.03 -7.02 -3.64
N ILE A 390 -19.14 -6.71 -4.33
CA ILE A 390 -19.73 -5.37 -4.40
C ILE A 390 -20.25 -4.92 -3.03
N ALA A 391 -20.95 -5.79 -2.32
CA ALA A 391 -21.51 -5.46 -1.00
C ALA A 391 -20.39 -5.18 0.02
N ILE A 392 -19.34 -6.02 0.05
CA ILE A 392 -18.19 -5.82 0.94
C ILE A 392 -17.44 -4.51 0.57
N ALA A 393 -17.33 -4.18 -0.71
CA ALA A 393 -16.75 -2.91 -1.15
C ALA A 393 -17.60 -1.71 -0.67
N GLY A 394 -18.92 -1.85 -0.64
CA GLY A 394 -19.85 -0.86 -0.05
C GLY A 394 -19.60 -0.69 1.46
N ILE A 395 -19.55 -1.78 2.21
CA ILE A 395 -19.21 -1.77 3.64
C ILE A 395 -17.84 -1.10 3.85
N ASN A 396 -16.85 -1.46 3.06
CA ASN A 396 -15.51 -0.85 3.13
C ASN A 396 -15.55 0.67 2.93
N LEU A 397 -16.35 1.16 1.98
CA LEU A 397 -16.53 2.60 1.74
C LEU A 397 -17.15 3.29 2.96
N VAL A 398 -18.22 2.74 3.55
CA VAL A 398 -18.87 3.31 4.74
C VAL A 398 -17.85 3.47 5.88
N PHE A 399 -17.08 2.42 6.17
CA PHE A 399 -16.06 2.47 7.23
C PHE A 399 -14.86 3.37 6.86
N ALA A 400 -14.54 3.52 5.58
CA ALA A 400 -13.55 4.51 5.12
C ALA A 400 -14.03 5.94 5.40
N VAL A 401 -15.31 6.25 5.18
CA VAL A 401 -15.92 7.55 5.49
C VAL A 401 -15.87 7.81 7.01
N ILE A 402 -16.34 6.86 7.82
CA ILE A 402 -16.33 6.98 9.29
C ILE A 402 -14.90 7.26 9.80
N ARG A 403 -13.93 6.45 9.36
CA ARG A 403 -12.52 6.62 9.75
C ARG A 403 -11.98 7.99 9.37
N SER A 404 -12.25 8.43 8.16
CA SER A 404 -11.74 9.71 7.65
C SER A 404 -12.35 10.89 8.39
N THR A 405 -13.64 10.84 8.68
CA THR A 405 -14.36 11.86 9.46
C THR A 405 -13.78 11.96 10.87
N ILE A 406 -13.52 10.83 11.53
CA ILE A 406 -12.92 10.80 12.89
C ILE A 406 -11.49 11.38 12.85
N ASN A 407 -10.65 10.96 11.88
CA ASN A 407 -9.29 11.45 11.76
C ASN A 407 -9.23 12.97 11.48
N LEU A 408 -10.13 13.49 10.65
CA LEU A 408 -10.24 14.92 10.36
C LEU A 408 -10.78 15.70 11.57
N SER A 409 -11.74 15.14 12.31
CA SER A 409 -12.27 15.75 13.52
C SER A 409 -11.21 15.87 14.62
N LEU A 410 -10.37 14.85 14.78
CA LEU A 410 -9.21 14.90 15.68
C LEU A 410 -8.20 15.95 15.23
N MET A 411 -7.90 16.02 13.92
CA MET A 411 -6.98 17.03 13.37
C MET A 411 -7.46 18.45 13.67
N ARG A 412 -8.77 18.73 13.50
CA ARG A 412 -9.35 20.08 13.71
C ARG A 412 -9.10 20.64 15.12
N LYS A 413 -8.85 19.79 16.13
CA LYS A 413 -8.50 20.21 17.48
C LYS A 413 -7.09 20.83 17.56
N PHE A 414 -6.20 20.54 16.62
CA PHE A 414 -4.79 20.92 16.65
C PHE A 414 -4.35 21.75 15.47
N THR A 415 -5.00 21.56 14.30
CA THR A 415 -4.59 22.15 13.04
C THR A 415 -5.83 22.34 12.17
N LYS A 416 -5.90 23.46 11.45
CA LYS A 416 -7.01 23.75 10.52
C LYS A 416 -6.50 23.59 9.09
N LEU A 417 -6.99 22.56 8.37
CA LEU A 417 -6.74 22.44 6.93
C LEU A 417 -7.46 23.58 6.21
N ARG A 418 -6.71 24.38 5.46
CA ARG A 418 -7.28 25.45 4.65
C ARG A 418 -7.52 24.93 3.24
N LEU A 419 -8.77 24.56 2.98
CA LEU A 419 -9.18 24.10 1.65
C LEU A 419 -9.30 25.29 0.70
N ASN A 420 -8.57 25.25 -0.41
CA ASN A 420 -8.79 26.21 -1.47
C ASN A 420 -9.93 25.72 -2.38
N LEU A 421 -11.17 26.08 -2.01
CA LEU A 421 -12.37 25.65 -2.74
C LEU A 421 -12.33 26.05 -4.23
N LYS A 422 -11.71 27.18 -4.56
CA LYS A 422 -11.57 27.61 -5.94
C LYS A 422 -10.70 26.67 -6.77
N ASN A 423 -9.58 26.20 -6.21
CA ASN A 423 -8.75 25.22 -6.91
C ASN A 423 -9.50 23.91 -7.07
N LEU A 424 -10.20 23.46 -6.02
CA LEU A 424 -10.98 22.23 -6.04
C LEU A 424 -12.07 22.26 -7.11
N THR A 425 -12.79 23.39 -7.26
CA THR A 425 -13.79 23.54 -8.35
C THR A 425 -13.15 23.48 -9.73
N HIS A 426 -11.96 24.08 -9.93
CA HIS A 426 -11.25 23.96 -11.20
C HIS A 426 -10.88 22.51 -11.52
N TYR A 427 -10.42 21.72 -10.51
CA TYR A 427 -10.08 20.30 -10.69
C TYR A 427 -11.33 19.48 -11.04
N LEU A 428 -12.46 19.73 -10.38
CA LEU A 428 -13.73 19.07 -10.65
C LEU A 428 -14.23 19.39 -12.07
N VAL A 429 -14.26 20.65 -12.47
CA VAL A 429 -14.70 21.06 -13.82
C VAL A 429 -13.83 20.42 -14.89
N ALA A 430 -12.49 20.51 -14.74
CA ALA A 430 -11.58 19.91 -15.71
C ALA A 430 -11.73 18.38 -15.79
N SER A 431 -11.93 17.71 -14.64
CA SER A 431 -12.17 16.28 -14.60
C SER A 431 -13.52 15.88 -15.20
N THR A 432 -14.56 16.68 -15.02
CA THR A 432 -15.87 16.43 -15.64
C THR A 432 -15.78 16.51 -17.16
N ILE A 433 -15.15 17.56 -17.71
CA ILE A 433 -14.93 17.69 -19.17
C ILE A 433 -14.12 16.48 -19.68
N MET A 434 -13.02 16.16 -19.03
CA MET A 434 -12.21 14.97 -19.36
C MET A 434 -13.07 13.69 -19.38
N THR A 435 -13.87 13.49 -18.35
CA THR A 435 -14.71 12.27 -18.18
C THR A 435 -15.74 12.16 -19.30
N ILE A 436 -16.41 13.24 -19.66
CA ILE A 436 -17.39 13.27 -20.76
C ILE A 436 -16.74 12.87 -22.08
N VAL A 437 -15.57 13.46 -22.39
CA VAL A 437 -14.88 13.15 -23.65
C VAL A 437 -14.36 11.72 -23.68
N VAL A 438 -13.72 11.25 -22.57
CA VAL A 438 -13.24 9.87 -22.48
C VAL A 438 -14.39 8.89 -22.58
N TYR A 439 -15.52 9.15 -21.95
CA TYR A 439 -16.72 8.32 -22.03
C TYR A 439 -17.27 8.25 -23.47
N ALA A 440 -17.40 9.40 -24.15
CA ALA A 440 -17.87 9.48 -25.52
C ALA A 440 -16.97 8.69 -26.48
N VAL A 441 -15.64 8.85 -26.38
CA VAL A 441 -14.69 8.11 -27.21
C VAL A 441 -14.70 6.62 -26.87
N ARG A 442 -14.82 6.28 -25.56
CA ARG A 442 -14.90 4.87 -25.12
C ARG A 442 -16.12 4.15 -25.69
N THR A 443 -17.29 4.80 -25.70
CA THR A 443 -18.52 4.22 -26.28
C THR A 443 -18.39 3.97 -27.78
N TYR A 444 -17.61 4.81 -28.49
CA TYR A 444 -17.36 4.65 -29.92
C TYR A 444 -16.41 3.49 -30.23
N ILE A 445 -15.46 3.16 -29.35
CA ILE A 445 -14.49 2.06 -29.56
C ILE A 445 -15.18 0.67 -29.52
N GLY A 446 -16.33 0.54 -28.85
CA GLY A 446 -17.04 -0.73 -28.75
C GLY A 446 -16.40 -1.75 -27.80
N SER A 447 -16.46 -3.06 -28.13
CA SER A 447 -15.94 -4.14 -27.29
C SER A 447 -14.41 -4.24 -27.38
N LEU A 448 -13.76 -4.47 -26.22
CA LEU A 448 -12.32 -4.68 -26.18
C LEU A 448 -11.94 -6.10 -26.64
N PRO A 449 -10.79 -6.28 -27.30
CA PRO A 449 -10.25 -7.59 -27.65
C PRO A 449 -10.03 -8.48 -26.43
N ALA A 450 -10.07 -9.80 -26.62
CA ALA A 450 -9.86 -10.75 -25.52
C ALA A 450 -8.39 -10.79 -25.04
N LYS A 451 -7.42 -10.53 -25.92
CA LYS A 451 -6.01 -10.52 -25.55
C LYS A 451 -5.64 -9.25 -24.78
N ALA A 452 -4.92 -9.41 -23.67
CA ALA A 452 -4.57 -8.30 -22.78
C ALA A 452 -3.81 -7.16 -23.48
N ILE A 453 -2.82 -7.48 -24.33
CA ILE A 453 -2.00 -6.49 -25.05
C ILE A 453 -2.85 -5.69 -26.05
N GLU A 454 -3.72 -6.37 -26.78
CA GLU A 454 -4.62 -5.74 -27.73
C GLU A 454 -5.67 -4.86 -27.03
N ALA A 455 -6.16 -5.29 -25.86
CA ALA A 455 -7.09 -4.52 -25.03
C ALA A 455 -6.41 -3.34 -24.30
N ALA A 456 -5.14 -3.47 -23.95
CA ALA A 456 -4.39 -2.42 -23.25
C ALA A 456 -4.12 -1.20 -24.15
N SER A 457 -3.93 -1.39 -25.46
CA SER A 457 -3.64 -0.30 -26.39
C SER A 457 -4.75 0.77 -26.41
N PRO A 458 -6.04 0.45 -26.68
CA PRO A 458 -7.09 1.46 -26.67
C PRO A 458 -7.35 2.03 -25.27
N ALA A 459 -7.20 1.24 -24.21
CA ALA A 459 -7.34 1.74 -22.85
C ALA A 459 -6.25 2.76 -22.50
N LEU A 460 -4.99 2.50 -22.88
CA LEU A 460 -3.87 3.42 -22.68
C LEU A 460 -4.07 4.72 -23.50
N SER A 461 -4.54 4.60 -24.74
CA SER A 461 -4.86 5.77 -25.58
C SER A 461 -5.92 6.65 -24.94
N LEU A 462 -6.95 6.05 -24.33
CA LEU A 462 -8.00 6.79 -23.59
C LEU A 462 -7.45 7.47 -22.33
N VAL A 463 -6.53 6.83 -21.62
CA VAL A 463 -5.85 7.44 -20.43
C VAL A 463 -5.01 8.64 -20.88
N ILE A 464 -4.25 8.50 -21.96
CA ILE A 464 -3.42 9.60 -22.49
C ILE A 464 -4.32 10.77 -22.98
N LEU A 465 -5.37 10.46 -23.74
CA LEU A 465 -6.35 11.44 -24.17
C LEU A 465 -6.95 12.20 -22.98
N GLY A 466 -7.39 11.47 -21.96
CA GLY A 466 -7.93 12.04 -20.73
C GLY A 466 -6.92 12.97 -20.04
N ALA A 467 -5.68 12.54 -19.89
CA ALA A 467 -4.63 13.35 -19.28
C ALA A 467 -4.37 14.65 -20.06
N VAL A 468 -4.32 14.58 -21.39
CA VAL A 468 -4.13 15.77 -22.25
C VAL A 468 -5.30 16.75 -22.09
N ILE A 469 -6.54 16.27 -22.15
CA ILE A 469 -7.74 17.10 -22.01
C ILE A 469 -7.78 17.75 -20.62
N TYR A 470 -7.48 17.00 -19.56
CA TYR A 470 -7.45 17.52 -18.21
C TYR A 470 -6.42 18.66 -18.06
N VAL A 471 -5.19 18.42 -18.51
CA VAL A 471 -4.10 19.42 -18.45
C VAL A 471 -4.44 20.65 -19.28
N LEU A 472 -4.93 20.51 -20.50
CA LEU A 472 -5.33 21.62 -21.34
C LEU A 472 -6.45 22.45 -20.70
N THR A 473 -7.47 21.78 -20.17
CA THR A 473 -8.57 22.46 -19.48
C THR A 473 -8.07 23.22 -18.25
N LEU A 474 -7.20 22.62 -17.43
CA LEU A 474 -6.60 23.32 -16.28
C LEU A 474 -5.73 24.50 -16.70
N CYS A 475 -4.99 24.39 -17.79
CA CYS A 475 -4.23 25.52 -18.34
C CYS A 475 -5.13 26.69 -18.73
N LEU A 476 -6.35 26.43 -19.21
CA LEU A 476 -7.30 27.47 -19.57
C LEU A 476 -7.95 28.13 -18.34
N ILE A 477 -8.43 27.34 -17.37
CA ILE A 477 -9.28 27.85 -16.28
C ILE A 477 -8.52 28.23 -15.01
N SER A 478 -7.33 27.62 -14.74
CA SER A 478 -6.61 27.79 -13.47
C SER A 478 -5.32 28.61 -13.60
N ARG A 479 -5.33 29.84 -13.04
CA ARG A 479 -4.11 30.68 -12.92
C ARG A 479 -3.08 30.02 -12.00
N HIS A 480 -3.54 29.31 -10.96
CA HIS A 480 -2.67 28.60 -10.00
C HIS A 480 -1.89 27.49 -10.70
N PHE A 481 -2.55 26.68 -11.52
CA PHE A 481 -1.90 25.61 -12.28
C PHE A 481 -0.87 26.15 -13.28
N ARG A 482 -1.17 27.25 -13.97
CA ARG A 482 -0.21 27.92 -14.88
C ARG A 482 1.04 28.41 -14.14
N SER A 483 0.87 29.00 -12.96
CA SER A 483 1.99 29.41 -12.10
C SER A 483 2.85 28.22 -11.70
N TYR A 484 2.22 27.13 -11.30
CA TYR A 484 2.90 25.89 -10.92
C TYR A 484 3.71 25.31 -12.08
N LEU A 485 3.14 25.23 -13.28
CA LEU A 485 3.87 24.78 -14.48
C LEU A 485 5.10 25.64 -14.77
N LYS A 486 4.99 26.97 -14.61
CA LYS A 486 6.14 27.89 -14.77
C LYS A 486 7.25 27.61 -13.74
N GLU A 487 6.90 27.34 -12.48
CA GLU A 487 7.87 26.98 -11.45
C GLU A 487 8.59 25.65 -11.78
N VAL A 488 7.84 24.62 -12.19
CA VAL A 488 8.41 23.34 -12.61
C VAL A 488 9.33 23.52 -13.82
N TRP A 489 8.89 24.26 -14.83
CA TRP A 489 9.69 24.54 -16.02
C TRP A 489 10.97 25.29 -15.69
N SER A 490 10.90 26.32 -14.84
CA SER A 490 12.08 27.09 -14.40
C SER A 490 13.07 26.23 -13.59
N PHE A 491 12.56 25.25 -12.83
CA PHE A 491 13.42 24.31 -12.09
C PHE A 491 14.14 23.35 -13.04
N VAL A 492 13.43 22.79 -14.01
CA VAL A 492 14.01 21.86 -15.01
C VAL A 492 15.04 22.59 -15.86
N SER A 493 14.73 23.81 -16.35
CA SER A 493 15.66 24.58 -17.18
C SER A 493 16.92 25.05 -16.45
N LYS A 494 16.85 25.26 -15.11
CA LYS A 494 18.02 25.62 -14.29
C LYS A 494 18.93 24.45 -13.92
N HIS A 495 18.49 23.21 -14.08
CA HIS A 495 19.25 22.01 -13.72
C HIS A 495 19.69 21.17 -14.94
N GLN A 496 19.52 21.72 -16.15
CA GLN A 496 20.00 21.11 -17.40
C GLN A 496 21.42 21.57 -17.80
N PHE A 497 22.16 22.26 -16.91
CA PHE A 497 23.56 22.62 -17.09
C PHE A 497 24.42 22.19 -15.90
#